data_50311c3cd09b17e08f95d56bfb79e821
#
_entry.id   50311c3cd09b17e08f95d56bfb79e821
#
_cell.length_a   1.000
_cell.length_b   1.000
_cell.length_c   1.000
_cell.angle_alpha   90.00
_cell.angle_beta   90.00
_cell.angle_gamma   90.00
#
_symmetry.space_group_name_H-M   'P 1'
#
loop_
_entity.id
_entity.type
_entity.pdbx_description
1 polymer ?
#
loop_
_entity_poly.entity_id
_entity_poly.type
_entity_poly.pdbx_seq_one_letter_code
_entity_poly.pdbx_strand_id
1 'polypeptide(L)'
;MEFINSTMGHMTNHMGNIKKSLADRRNRKWVAIIVGIVVVILLFMLVKALWNPNSKEKEKGIAYLKKLESRDMSEVEGAVKKVRKESQAEAFANGELSVWAQFSDYVVFGDSRSVGFTFYEFLDNQRVMAEAGLTIADIPKYQEQMKTLNPSYLFLCTGINDVSIGLWPTKEEYVEAYEETMQTLMKELPDTHIYINSIFPAKDPAFNKSALWLNIPDYNEAVKAWCEEKGYSYIDNTQVFDEHNDLYDTDGIHFQKDFYEYWAINMLTEVDA
;
A
#
# COMPACT_ATOMS: atom_id res chain seq x y z
N MET A 1 98.62 -31.27 -51.74
CA MET A 1 97.63 -30.20 -51.74
C MET A 1 96.17 -30.68 -51.70
N GLU A 2 95.87 -31.93 -51.85
CA GLU A 2 94.50 -32.49 -51.84
C GLU A 2 93.88 -32.72 -50.45
N PHE A 3 94.66 -32.89 -49.40
CA PHE A 3 94.17 -33.15 -48.03
C PHE A 3 93.58 -31.93 -47.32
N ILE A 4 93.99 -30.71 -47.70
CA ILE A 4 93.54 -29.47 -47.08
C ILE A 4 92.15 -29.06 -47.64
N ASN A 5 91.88 -29.36 -48.92
CA ASN A 5 90.57 -29.01 -49.53
C ASN A 5 89.39 -29.90 -49.07
N SER A 6 89.69 -31.18 -48.71
CA SER A 6 88.64 -32.11 -48.22
C SER A 6 88.17 -31.73 -46.81
N THR A 7 89.07 -31.25 -45.96
CA THR A 7 88.74 -30.89 -44.57
C THR A 7 87.98 -29.56 -44.50
N MET A 8 88.28 -28.62 -45.39
CA MET A 8 87.53 -27.32 -45.48
C MET A 8 86.10 -27.49 -45.99
N GLY A 9 85.89 -28.41 -46.97
CA GLY A 9 84.53 -28.71 -47.47
C GLY A 9 83.62 -29.34 -46.42
N HIS A 10 84.15 -30.24 -45.57
CA HIS A 10 83.39 -30.82 -44.46
C HIS A 10 83.08 -29.87 -43.37
N MET A 11 83.98 -28.93 -43.02
CA MET A 11 83.70 -27.88 -42.01
C MET A 11 82.64 -26.88 -42.47
N THR A 12 82.71 -26.47 -43.74
CA THR A 12 81.67 -25.51 -44.26
C THR A 12 80.29 -26.14 -44.37
N ASN A 13 80.21 -27.43 -44.72
CA ASN A 13 78.94 -28.15 -44.77
C ASN A 13 78.38 -28.40 -43.36
N HIS A 14 79.24 -28.67 -42.38
CA HIS A 14 78.82 -28.85 -40.98
C HIS A 14 78.35 -27.53 -40.37
N MET A 15 79.02 -26.38 -40.61
CA MET A 15 78.59 -25.03 -40.18
C MET A 15 77.31 -24.60 -40.87
N GLY A 16 77.09 -24.95 -42.15
CA GLY A 16 75.83 -24.71 -42.87
C GLY A 16 74.60 -25.41 -42.24
N ASN A 17 74.82 -26.69 -41.89
CA ASN A 17 73.78 -27.48 -41.24
C ASN A 17 73.46 -27.03 -39.81
N ILE A 18 74.50 -26.63 -39.05
CA ILE A 18 74.25 -26.04 -37.70
C ILE A 18 73.52 -24.71 -37.79
N LYS A 19 73.85 -23.81 -38.74
CA LYS A 19 73.11 -22.54 -38.94
C LYS A 19 71.66 -22.77 -39.37
N LYS A 20 71.43 -23.77 -40.23
CA LYS A 20 70.06 -24.12 -40.66
C LYS A 20 69.26 -24.75 -39.55
N SER A 21 69.84 -25.60 -38.70
CA SER A 21 69.20 -26.17 -37.50
C SER A 21 68.94 -25.15 -36.45
N LEU A 22 69.83 -24.15 -36.22
CA LEU A 22 69.59 -23.02 -35.29
C LEU A 22 68.55 -22.07 -35.79
N ALA A 23 68.49 -21.80 -37.09
CA ALA A 23 67.46 -20.99 -37.71
C ALA A 23 66.06 -21.65 -37.60
N ASP A 24 66.01 -22.98 -37.82
CA ASP A 24 64.81 -23.79 -37.73
C ASP A 24 64.28 -23.82 -36.25
N ARG A 25 65.19 -24.03 -35.26
CA ARG A 25 64.82 -23.96 -33.84
C ARG A 25 64.34 -22.56 -33.42
N ARG A 26 64.91 -21.48 -33.94
CA ARG A 26 64.50 -20.11 -33.69
C ARG A 26 63.15 -19.83 -34.27
N ASN A 27 62.90 -20.25 -35.52
CA ASN A 27 61.60 -20.09 -36.17
C ASN A 27 60.50 -20.88 -35.44
N ARG A 28 60.79 -22.10 -34.99
CA ARG A 28 59.83 -22.88 -34.18
C ARG A 28 59.49 -22.19 -32.87
N LYS A 29 60.46 -21.53 -32.20
CA LYS A 29 60.15 -20.72 -31.00
C LYS A 29 59.30 -19.54 -31.32
N TRP A 30 59.59 -18.83 -32.42
CA TRP A 30 58.74 -17.69 -32.81
C TRP A 30 57.31 -18.12 -33.22
N VAL A 31 57.16 -19.24 -33.90
CA VAL A 31 55.87 -19.84 -34.24
C VAL A 31 55.09 -20.19 -32.96
N ALA A 32 55.80 -20.85 -32.00
CA ALA A 32 55.14 -21.17 -30.70
C ALA A 32 54.69 -19.92 -29.93
N ILE A 33 55.50 -18.85 -29.95
CA ILE A 33 55.13 -17.58 -29.31
C ILE A 33 53.94 -16.94 -30.01
N ILE A 34 53.92 -16.91 -31.34
CA ILE A 34 52.80 -16.35 -32.12
C ILE A 34 51.52 -17.13 -31.86
N VAL A 35 51.60 -18.47 -31.85
CA VAL A 35 50.42 -19.32 -31.54
C VAL A 35 49.94 -19.06 -30.11
N GLY A 36 50.85 -18.93 -29.14
CA GLY A 36 50.51 -18.59 -27.77
C GLY A 36 49.78 -17.23 -27.67
N ILE A 37 50.27 -16.22 -28.37
CA ILE A 37 49.63 -14.90 -28.42
C ILE A 37 48.23 -14.97 -29.04
N VAL A 38 48.08 -15.70 -30.17
CA VAL A 38 46.78 -15.88 -30.81
C VAL A 38 45.79 -16.59 -29.88
N VAL A 39 46.22 -17.63 -29.16
CA VAL A 39 45.35 -18.32 -28.19
C VAL A 39 44.92 -17.38 -27.06
N VAL A 40 45.83 -16.56 -26.53
CA VAL A 40 45.50 -15.57 -25.49
C VAL A 40 44.52 -14.53 -26.01
N ILE A 41 44.71 -14.04 -27.24
CA ILE A 41 43.76 -13.08 -27.87
C ILE A 41 42.37 -13.72 -28.05
N LEU A 42 42.34 -15.00 -28.52
CA LEU A 42 41.07 -15.72 -28.69
C LEU A 42 40.36 -15.96 -27.36
N LEU A 43 41.10 -16.32 -26.29
CA LEU A 43 40.56 -16.47 -24.95
C LEU A 43 40.04 -15.12 -24.41
N PHE A 44 40.77 -14.04 -24.64
CA PHE A 44 40.32 -12.70 -24.25
C PHE A 44 39.06 -12.28 -24.98
N MET A 45 38.94 -12.56 -26.29
CA MET A 45 37.74 -12.31 -27.05
C MET A 45 36.57 -13.17 -26.58
N LEU A 46 36.80 -14.43 -26.23
CA LEU A 46 35.80 -15.34 -25.68
C LEU A 46 35.28 -14.83 -24.31
N VAL A 47 36.19 -14.45 -23.43
CA VAL A 47 35.84 -13.88 -22.13
C VAL A 47 35.04 -12.57 -22.32
N LYS A 48 35.45 -11.70 -23.24
CA LYS A 48 34.75 -10.47 -23.56
C LYS A 48 33.35 -10.71 -24.16
N ALA A 49 33.20 -11.76 -24.98
CA ALA A 49 31.91 -12.17 -25.54
C ALA A 49 30.98 -12.78 -24.50
N LEU A 50 31.52 -13.57 -23.56
CA LEU A 50 30.78 -14.17 -22.45
C LEU A 50 30.45 -13.14 -21.36
N TRP A 51 31.27 -12.09 -21.19
CA TRP A 51 31.12 -11.04 -20.20
C TRP A 51 30.58 -9.74 -20.80
N ASN A 52 29.81 -9.83 -21.89
CA ASN A 52 29.21 -8.65 -22.49
C ASN A 52 28.04 -8.15 -21.62
N PRO A 53 28.19 -7.01 -20.87
CA PRO A 53 27.13 -6.47 -20.04
C PRO A 53 25.95 -5.90 -20.85
N ASN A 54 26.11 -5.78 -22.17
CA ASN A 54 25.14 -5.20 -23.11
C ASN A 54 24.44 -6.24 -23.97
N SER A 55 24.14 -7.44 -23.47
CA SER A 55 23.26 -8.31 -24.21
C SER A 55 21.85 -7.67 -24.25
N LYS A 56 21.23 -7.64 -25.42
CA LYS A 56 19.86 -7.10 -25.60
C LYS A 56 18.84 -7.70 -24.63
N GLU A 57 19.11 -8.89 -24.11
CA GLU A 57 18.28 -9.52 -23.08
C GLU A 57 18.47 -8.88 -21.69
N LYS A 58 19.71 -8.52 -21.33
CA LYS A 58 19.97 -7.77 -20.08
C LYS A 58 19.37 -6.38 -20.12
N GLU A 59 19.46 -5.68 -21.26
CA GLU A 59 18.80 -4.37 -21.43
C GLU A 59 17.28 -4.49 -21.33
N LYS A 60 16.69 -5.51 -21.95
CA LYS A 60 15.25 -5.79 -21.81
C LYS A 60 14.88 -6.15 -20.36
N GLY A 61 15.71 -6.94 -19.68
CA GLY A 61 15.50 -7.28 -18.27
C GLY A 61 15.60 -6.06 -17.35
N ILE A 62 16.61 -5.22 -17.55
CA ILE A 62 16.79 -3.97 -16.80
C ILE A 62 15.64 -2.98 -17.10
N ALA A 63 15.21 -2.86 -18.37
CA ALA A 63 14.08 -2.03 -18.74
C ALA A 63 12.77 -2.54 -18.13
N TYR A 64 12.58 -3.84 -18.06
CA TYR A 64 11.43 -4.46 -17.40
C TYR A 64 11.45 -4.22 -15.88
N LEU A 65 12.61 -4.40 -15.22
CA LEU A 65 12.77 -4.10 -13.79
C LEU A 65 12.55 -2.62 -13.50
N LYS A 66 13.13 -1.71 -14.31
CA LYS A 66 12.86 -0.26 -14.18
C LYS A 66 11.37 0.09 -14.39
N LYS A 67 10.69 -0.62 -15.29
CA LYS A 67 9.25 -0.45 -15.49
C LYS A 67 8.44 -0.99 -14.31
N LEU A 68 8.92 -2.05 -13.64
CA LEU A 68 8.32 -2.56 -12.40
C LEU A 68 8.60 -1.61 -11.23
N GLU A 69 9.83 -1.10 -11.11
CA GLU A 69 10.21 -0.10 -10.09
C GLU A 69 9.52 1.26 -10.28
N SER A 70 9.19 1.62 -11.54
CA SER A 70 8.45 2.84 -11.86
C SER A 70 6.93 2.66 -11.85
N ARG A 71 6.42 1.44 -11.62
CA ARG A 71 5.02 1.27 -11.24
C ARG A 71 4.84 1.91 -9.88
N ASP A 72 3.96 2.88 -9.84
CA ASP A 72 3.59 3.51 -8.59
C ASP A 72 3.11 2.41 -7.63
N MET A 73 3.84 2.21 -6.54
CA MET A 73 3.49 1.20 -5.52
C MET A 73 2.05 1.43 -5.06
N SER A 74 1.60 2.68 -5.04
CA SER A 74 0.23 3.05 -4.68
C SER A 74 -0.83 2.45 -5.62
N GLU A 75 -0.53 2.34 -6.93
CA GLU A 75 -1.45 1.71 -7.90
C GLU A 75 -1.58 0.20 -7.65
N VAL A 76 -0.47 -0.46 -7.32
CA VAL A 76 -0.45 -1.91 -7.01
C VAL A 76 -1.12 -2.17 -5.67
N GLU A 77 -0.81 -1.38 -4.65
CA GLU A 77 -1.43 -1.45 -3.33
C GLU A 77 -2.94 -1.19 -3.43
N GLY A 78 -3.36 -0.18 -4.18
CA GLY A 78 -4.77 0.10 -4.43
C GLY A 78 -5.50 -1.05 -5.13
N ALA A 79 -4.87 -1.70 -6.11
CA ALA A 79 -5.45 -2.86 -6.78
C ALA A 79 -5.56 -4.08 -5.85
N VAL A 80 -4.54 -4.35 -5.02
CA VAL A 80 -4.55 -5.43 -4.03
C VAL A 80 -5.61 -5.16 -2.97
N LYS A 81 -5.68 -3.93 -2.46
CA LYS A 81 -6.71 -3.48 -1.51
C LYS A 81 -8.12 -3.70 -2.06
N LYS A 82 -8.36 -3.31 -3.32
CA LYS A 82 -9.65 -3.50 -3.97
C LYS A 82 -10.05 -4.98 -4.06
N VAL A 83 -9.15 -5.86 -4.55
CA VAL A 83 -9.42 -7.30 -4.66
C VAL A 83 -9.68 -7.92 -3.29
N ARG A 84 -8.94 -7.51 -2.26
CA ARG A 84 -9.14 -7.99 -0.88
C ARG A 84 -10.51 -7.57 -0.35
N LYS A 85 -10.91 -6.31 -0.52
CA LYS A 85 -12.25 -5.82 -0.13
C LYS A 85 -13.36 -6.60 -0.82
N GLU A 86 -13.26 -6.78 -2.14
CA GLU A 86 -14.26 -7.54 -2.91
C GLU A 86 -14.38 -8.98 -2.41
N SER A 87 -13.25 -9.67 -2.21
CA SER A 87 -13.22 -11.05 -1.68
C SER A 87 -13.79 -11.15 -0.27
N GLN A 88 -13.51 -10.19 0.60
CA GLN A 88 -14.00 -10.17 1.98
C GLN A 88 -15.49 -9.85 2.03
N ALA A 89 -15.95 -8.89 1.24
CA ALA A 89 -17.38 -8.58 1.12
C ALA A 89 -18.18 -9.80 0.58
N GLU A 90 -17.62 -10.53 -0.38
CA GLU A 90 -18.21 -11.76 -0.88
C GLU A 90 -18.29 -12.86 0.21
N ALA A 91 -17.23 -13.03 1.01
CA ALA A 91 -17.21 -14.00 2.11
C ALA A 91 -18.25 -13.66 3.19
N PHE A 92 -18.49 -12.38 3.48
CA PHE A 92 -19.59 -11.95 4.35
C PHE A 92 -20.95 -12.23 3.73
N ALA A 93 -21.15 -11.84 2.46
CA ALA A 93 -22.42 -12.04 1.75
C ALA A 93 -22.81 -13.51 1.62
N ASN A 94 -21.83 -14.40 1.48
CA ASN A 94 -22.04 -15.86 1.39
C ASN A 94 -22.16 -16.54 2.77
N GLY A 95 -22.01 -15.81 3.87
CA GLY A 95 -22.04 -16.32 5.24
C GLY A 95 -20.83 -17.20 5.61
N GLU A 96 -19.75 -17.13 4.83
CA GLU A 96 -18.48 -17.82 5.14
C GLU A 96 -17.76 -17.16 6.33
N LEU A 97 -17.96 -15.85 6.51
CA LEU A 97 -17.48 -15.07 7.64
C LEU A 97 -18.67 -14.46 8.39
N SER A 98 -18.65 -14.52 9.71
CA SER A 98 -19.58 -13.78 10.55
C SER A 98 -19.08 -12.35 10.74
N VAL A 99 -19.84 -11.35 10.29
CA VAL A 99 -19.52 -9.92 10.42
C VAL A 99 -19.20 -9.56 11.87
N TRP A 100 -20.09 -9.91 12.79
CA TRP A 100 -19.98 -9.52 14.19
C TRP A 100 -18.83 -10.21 14.93
N ALA A 101 -18.43 -11.41 14.50
CA ALA A 101 -17.29 -12.11 15.08
C ALA A 101 -15.94 -11.49 14.72
N GLN A 102 -15.88 -10.63 13.69
CA GLN A 102 -14.66 -9.92 13.29
C GLN A 102 -14.39 -8.69 14.18
N PHE A 103 -15.40 -8.16 14.86
CA PHE A 103 -15.22 -7.08 15.83
C PHE A 103 -14.66 -7.64 17.16
N SER A 104 -13.34 -7.87 17.23
CA SER A 104 -12.71 -8.49 18.39
C SER A 104 -12.03 -7.51 19.34
N ASP A 105 -11.26 -6.54 18.83
CA ASP A 105 -10.52 -5.57 19.63
C ASP A 105 -10.69 -4.15 19.07
N TYR A 106 -11.85 -3.60 19.31
CA TYR A 106 -12.31 -2.34 18.73
C TYR A 106 -12.93 -1.43 19.78
N VAL A 107 -13.08 -0.15 19.41
CA VAL A 107 -14.01 0.81 20.02
C VAL A 107 -14.73 1.53 18.88
N VAL A 108 -16.04 1.69 19.00
CA VAL A 108 -16.83 2.60 18.16
C VAL A 108 -17.19 3.82 19.01
N PHE A 109 -16.77 5.00 18.57
CA PHE A 109 -17.22 6.27 19.11
C PHE A 109 -18.16 6.94 18.13
N GLY A 110 -19.39 7.28 18.55
CA GLY A 110 -20.37 7.80 17.61
C GLY A 110 -21.57 8.48 18.20
N ASP A 111 -22.39 9.03 17.34
CA ASP A 111 -23.65 9.69 17.66
C ASP A 111 -24.83 8.70 17.77
N SER A 112 -26.06 9.21 17.74
CA SER A 112 -27.28 8.41 17.85
C SER A 112 -27.40 7.29 16.80
N ARG A 113 -26.77 7.44 15.65
CA ARG A 113 -26.75 6.40 14.61
C ARG A 113 -25.96 5.17 15.06
N SER A 114 -24.86 5.39 15.76
CA SER A 114 -24.02 4.30 16.29
C SER A 114 -24.65 3.57 17.48
N VAL A 115 -25.62 4.19 18.17
CA VAL A 115 -26.37 3.53 19.26
C VAL A 115 -27.05 2.26 18.79
N GLY A 116 -27.45 2.16 17.54
CA GLY A 116 -28.08 0.96 17.00
C GLY A 116 -27.21 -0.30 17.05
N PHE A 117 -25.89 -0.18 17.04
CA PHE A 117 -25.02 -1.34 17.22
C PHE A 117 -25.25 -2.04 18.56
N THR A 118 -25.54 -1.30 19.61
CA THR A 118 -25.85 -1.87 20.95
C THR A 118 -27.34 -2.10 21.13
N PHE A 119 -28.19 -1.23 20.57
CA PHE A 119 -29.64 -1.38 20.67
C PHE A 119 -30.13 -2.68 20.03
N TYR A 120 -29.56 -3.09 18.91
CA TYR A 120 -29.85 -4.37 18.25
C TYR A 120 -28.98 -5.53 18.72
N GLU A 121 -28.18 -5.33 19.77
CA GLU A 121 -27.30 -6.35 20.37
C GLU A 121 -26.25 -6.93 19.41
N PHE A 122 -25.77 -6.14 18.47
CA PHE A 122 -24.75 -6.54 17.53
C PHE A 122 -23.33 -6.47 18.12
N LEU A 123 -23.05 -5.41 18.88
CA LEU A 123 -21.75 -5.13 19.48
C LEU A 123 -21.84 -4.93 21.00
N ASP A 124 -20.70 -5.10 21.67
CA ASP A 124 -20.58 -4.98 23.12
C ASP A 124 -20.78 -3.51 23.58
N ASN A 125 -21.68 -3.33 24.55
CA ASN A 125 -21.99 -2.02 25.14
C ASN A 125 -20.77 -1.32 25.77
N GLN A 126 -19.76 -2.06 26.21
CA GLN A 126 -18.54 -1.47 26.79
C GLN A 126 -17.61 -0.89 25.71
N ARG A 127 -17.78 -1.35 24.47
CA ARG A 127 -16.93 -0.99 23.33
C ARG A 127 -17.60 -0.01 22.34
N VAL A 128 -18.88 0.24 22.52
CA VAL A 128 -19.63 1.25 21.74
C VAL A 128 -19.92 2.45 22.63
N MET A 129 -19.15 3.50 22.45
CA MET A 129 -19.26 4.80 23.15
C MET A 129 -20.12 5.73 22.31
N ALA A 130 -21.43 5.52 22.32
CA ALA A 130 -22.37 6.23 21.47
C ALA A 130 -23.58 6.73 22.24
N GLU A 131 -23.94 8.00 22.02
CA GLU A 131 -25.11 8.65 22.60
C GLU A 131 -25.76 9.61 21.61
N ALA A 132 -27.04 9.89 21.82
CA ALA A 132 -27.75 10.89 21.05
C ALA A 132 -27.13 12.29 21.26
N GLY A 133 -26.85 12.98 20.17
CA GLY A 133 -26.29 14.33 20.22
C GLY A 133 -24.79 14.44 20.31
N LEU A 134 -24.05 13.32 20.43
CA LEU A 134 -22.58 13.37 20.44
C LEU A 134 -22.00 13.95 19.15
N THR A 135 -20.92 14.69 19.34
CA THR A 135 -20.09 15.33 18.31
C THR A 135 -18.64 14.91 18.49
N ILE A 136 -17.78 15.30 17.58
CA ILE A 136 -16.32 15.06 17.72
C ILE A 136 -15.74 15.78 18.94
N ALA A 137 -16.31 16.91 19.36
CA ALA A 137 -15.90 17.66 20.55
C ALA A 137 -16.15 16.91 21.87
N ASP A 138 -16.92 15.82 21.85
CA ASP A 138 -17.23 15.03 23.03
C ASP A 138 -16.21 13.91 23.30
N ILE A 139 -15.29 13.63 22.38
CA ILE A 139 -14.24 12.61 22.52
C ILE A 139 -13.49 12.69 23.85
N PRO A 140 -13.10 13.87 24.37
CA PRO A 140 -12.41 13.97 25.65
C PRO A 140 -13.16 13.35 26.82
N LYS A 141 -14.49 13.28 26.77
CA LYS A 141 -15.31 12.66 27.85
C LYS A 141 -15.12 11.15 27.94
N TYR A 142 -14.73 10.51 26.83
CA TYR A 142 -14.57 9.05 26.72
C TYR A 142 -13.12 8.60 26.66
N GLN A 143 -12.18 9.53 26.63
CA GLN A 143 -10.75 9.26 26.45
C GLN A 143 -10.17 8.29 27.46
N GLU A 144 -10.51 8.44 28.75
CA GLU A 144 -10.03 7.53 29.81
C GLU A 144 -10.59 6.11 29.64
N GLN A 145 -11.82 5.99 29.17
CA GLN A 145 -12.40 4.67 28.87
C GLN A 145 -11.71 4.03 27.67
N MET A 146 -11.45 4.80 26.59
CA MET A 146 -10.71 4.34 25.42
C MET A 146 -9.31 3.86 25.82
N LYS A 147 -8.59 4.62 26.67
CA LYS A 147 -7.28 4.24 27.18
C LYS A 147 -7.32 2.96 28.01
N THR A 148 -8.34 2.78 28.83
CA THR A 148 -8.53 1.57 29.63
C THR A 148 -8.75 0.34 28.78
N LEU A 149 -9.51 0.48 27.68
CA LEU A 149 -9.76 -0.61 26.73
C LEU A 149 -8.58 -0.89 25.83
N ASN A 150 -7.73 0.13 25.54
CA ASN A 150 -6.56 0.08 24.67
C ASN A 150 -6.82 -0.71 23.38
N PRO A 151 -7.80 -0.30 22.56
CA PRO A 151 -8.26 -1.08 21.41
C PRO A 151 -7.22 -1.06 20.29
N SER A 152 -7.16 -2.13 19.50
CA SER A 152 -6.40 -2.12 18.23
C SER A 152 -7.02 -1.19 17.20
N TYR A 153 -8.36 -1.01 17.22
CA TYR A 153 -9.10 -0.23 16.22
C TYR A 153 -10.07 0.73 16.90
N LEU A 154 -10.05 1.99 16.49
CA LEU A 154 -11.02 3.01 16.92
C LEU A 154 -11.75 3.56 15.70
N PHE A 155 -13.06 3.36 15.63
CA PHE A 155 -13.92 3.91 14.59
C PHE A 155 -14.59 5.18 15.09
N LEU A 156 -14.32 6.32 14.44
CA LEU A 156 -15.00 7.60 14.70
C LEU A 156 -16.19 7.71 13.75
N CYS A 157 -17.40 7.68 14.32
CA CYS A 157 -18.68 7.63 13.61
C CYS A 157 -19.60 8.79 14.02
N THR A 158 -19.06 10.01 14.14
CA THR A 158 -19.80 11.24 14.45
C THR A 158 -19.98 12.11 13.21
N GLY A 159 -20.67 13.20 13.34
CA GLY A 159 -20.76 14.26 12.34
C GLY A 159 -22.17 14.75 12.04
N ILE A 160 -23.20 13.91 12.18
CA ILE A 160 -24.58 14.33 11.89
C ILE A 160 -25.00 15.48 12.81
N ASN A 161 -24.57 15.45 14.07
CA ASN A 161 -24.85 16.52 15.03
C ASN A 161 -23.93 17.72 14.84
N ASP A 162 -22.64 17.47 14.58
CA ASP A 162 -21.63 18.49 14.29
C ASP A 162 -22.15 19.46 13.21
N VAL A 163 -22.68 18.89 12.12
CA VAL A 163 -23.23 19.66 11.00
C VAL A 163 -24.58 20.29 11.37
N SER A 164 -25.50 19.54 12.00
CA SER A 164 -26.87 20.03 12.23
C SER A 164 -26.98 21.19 13.18
N ILE A 165 -26.10 21.26 14.19
CA ILE A 165 -26.08 22.38 15.16
C ILE A 165 -25.14 23.50 14.72
N GLY A 166 -24.43 23.34 13.60
CA GLY A 166 -23.46 24.33 13.11
C GLY A 166 -22.33 24.58 14.09
N LEU A 167 -21.85 23.51 14.76
CA LEU A 167 -20.76 23.59 15.73
C LEU A 167 -19.47 24.08 15.07
N TRP A 168 -19.27 23.67 13.83
CA TRP A 168 -18.20 24.09 12.94
C TRP A 168 -18.83 24.76 11.72
N PRO A 169 -18.93 26.10 11.68
CA PRO A 169 -19.66 26.84 10.63
C PRO A 169 -19.13 26.58 9.22
N THR A 170 -17.83 26.22 9.09
CA THR A 170 -17.20 25.88 7.82
C THR A 170 -16.62 24.48 7.86
N LYS A 171 -16.46 23.88 6.68
CA LYS A 171 -15.79 22.58 6.55
C LYS A 171 -14.30 22.63 6.94
N GLU A 172 -13.66 23.79 6.77
CA GLU A 172 -12.29 24.04 7.19
C GLU A 172 -12.16 23.99 8.72
N GLU A 173 -13.04 24.65 9.46
CA GLU A 173 -13.08 24.60 10.93
C GLU A 173 -13.37 23.16 11.43
N TYR A 174 -14.18 22.41 10.72
CA TYR A 174 -14.44 21.00 11.04
C TYR A 174 -13.19 20.14 10.85
N VAL A 175 -12.43 20.35 9.77
CA VAL A 175 -11.13 19.68 9.54
C VAL A 175 -10.12 20.06 10.62
N GLU A 176 -10.06 21.34 11.04
CA GLU A 176 -9.20 21.77 12.16
C GLU A 176 -9.54 21.04 13.47
N ALA A 177 -10.84 20.86 13.74
CA ALA A 177 -11.30 20.11 14.91
C ALA A 177 -10.90 18.63 14.86
N TYR A 178 -10.93 18.02 13.67
CA TYR A 178 -10.39 16.67 13.46
C TYR A 178 -8.88 16.61 13.66
N GLU A 179 -8.13 17.60 13.15
CA GLU A 179 -6.67 17.65 13.33
C GLU A 179 -6.29 17.66 14.82
N GLU A 180 -6.93 18.54 15.63
CA GLU A 180 -6.70 18.61 17.07
C GLU A 180 -7.08 17.31 17.79
N THR A 181 -8.21 16.72 17.38
CA THR A 181 -8.69 15.45 17.93
C THR A 181 -7.74 14.30 17.61
N MET A 182 -7.31 14.18 16.36
CA MET A 182 -6.38 13.12 15.93
C MET A 182 -5.02 13.24 16.62
N GLN A 183 -4.46 14.45 16.74
CA GLN A 183 -3.21 14.69 17.48
C GLN A 183 -3.33 14.22 18.94
N THR A 184 -4.46 14.47 19.56
CA THR A 184 -4.73 14.04 20.95
C THR A 184 -4.86 12.53 21.02
N LEU A 185 -5.69 11.91 20.18
CA LEU A 185 -5.93 10.48 20.19
C LEU A 185 -4.67 9.68 19.88
N MET A 186 -3.89 10.07 18.87
CA MET A 186 -2.63 9.40 18.50
C MET A 186 -1.60 9.46 19.61
N LYS A 187 -1.59 10.53 20.42
CA LYS A 187 -0.71 10.65 21.58
C LYS A 187 -1.15 9.75 22.73
N GLU A 188 -2.44 9.68 22.98
CA GLU A 188 -3.01 8.94 24.13
C GLU A 188 -3.23 7.45 23.86
N LEU A 189 -3.35 7.08 22.56
CA LEU A 189 -3.61 5.74 22.05
C LEU A 189 -2.58 5.39 20.94
N PRO A 190 -1.28 5.31 21.25
CA PRO A 190 -0.22 5.24 20.23
C PRO A 190 -0.23 3.92 19.42
N ASP A 191 -0.85 2.87 19.94
CA ASP A 191 -0.92 1.55 19.31
C ASP A 191 -2.29 1.29 18.64
N THR A 192 -3.19 2.30 18.64
CA THR A 192 -4.55 2.18 18.09
C THR A 192 -4.59 2.72 16.65
N HIS A 193 -5.10 1.93 15.72
CA HIS A 193 -5.45 2.42 14.39
C HIS A 193 -6.80 3.15 14.42
N ILE A 194 -6.81 4.40 13.98
CA ILE A 194 -8.00 5.26 14.02
C ILE A 194 -8.58 5.38 12.62
N TYR A 195 -9.86 5.08 12.49
CA TYR A 195 -10.62 5.12 11.25
C TYR A 195 -11.70 6.19 11.35
N ILE A 196 -11.67 7.15 10.44
CA ILE A 196 -12.65 8.24 10.37
C ILE A 196 -13.73 7.83 9.36
N ASN A 197 -14.95 7.62 9.84
CA ASN A 197 -16.09 7.33 8.98
C ASN A 197 -16.64 8.62 8.35
N SER A 198 -16.99 8.58 7.06
CA SER A 198 -17.76 9.66 6.46
C SER A 198 -19.15 9.74 7.12
N ILE A 199 -19.67 10.95 7.18
CA ILE A 199 -21.02 11.20 7.68
C ILE A 199 -22.00 10.66 6.64
N PHE A 200 -22.87 9.73 7.02
CA PHE A 200 -23.98 9.33 6.15
C PHE A 200 -24.90 10.53 5.87
N PRO A 201 -25.32 10.76 4.64
CA PRO A 201 -26.28 11.83 4.31
C PRO A 201 -27.58 11.71 5.11
N ALA A 202 -28.22 12.84 5.37
CA ALA A 202 -29.61 12.84 5.80
C ALA A 202 -30.53 12.77 4.57
N LYS A 203 -31.79 12.37 4.78
CA LYS A 203 -32.85 12.29 3.76
C LYS A 203 -34.08 13.10 4.20
N ASP A 204 -34.99 13.38 3.28
CA ASP A 204 -36.30 13.85 3.65
C ASP A 204 -36.98 12.84 4.60
N PRO A 205 -37.67 13.27 5.66
CA PRO A 205 -38.02 14.66 6.01
C PRO A 205 -37.03 15.37 6.96
N ALA A 206 -35.82 14.82 7.19
CA ALA A 206 -34.85 15.36 8.13
C ALA A 206 -34.49 16.84 7.86
N PHE A 207 -34.45 17.26 6.61
CA PHE A 207 -34.11 18.62 6.21
C PHE A 207 -35.10 19.67 6.77
N ASN A 208 -36.32 19.24 7.17
CA ASN A 208 -37.24 20.10 7.89
C ASN A 208 -36.77 20.45 9.31
N LYS A 209 -35.89 19.62 9.90
CA LYS A 209 -35.30 19.85 11.23
C LYS A 209 -34.04 20.70 11.12
N SER A 210 -33.18 20.41 10.15
CA SER A 210 -31.97 21.18 9.88
C SER A 210 -31.60 21.13 8.39
N ALA A 211 -31.65 22.29 7.73
CA ALA A 211 -31.18 22.44 6.36
C ALA A 211 -29.67 22.33 6.26
N LEU A 212 -28.90 22.42 7.36
CA LEU A 212 -27.45 22.32 7.39
C LEU A 212 -26.98 20.93 6.95
N TRP A 213 -27.79 19.88 7.11
CA TRP A 213 -27.47 18.54 6.63
C TRP A 213 -27.28 18.44 5.11
N LEU A 214 -27.77 19.43 4.35
CA LEU A 214 -27.47 19.52 2.91
C LEU A 214 -25.96 19.72 2.62
N ASN A 215 -25.20 20.22 3.59
CA ASN A 215 -23.77 20.46 3.47
C ASN A 215 -22.90 19.23 3.80
N ILE A 216 -23.49 18.11 4.26
CA ILE A 216 -22.73 16.89 4.60
C ILE A 216 -21.76 16.46 3.50
N PRO A 217 -22.12 16.45 2.20
CA PRO A 217 -21.18 16.09 1.14
C PRO A 217 -19.91 16.94 1.13
N ASP A 218 -20.03 18.27 1.34
CA ASP A 218 -18.89 19.19 1.35
C ASP A 218 -17.97 18.95 2.54
N TYR A 219 -18.54 18.62 3.71
CA TYR A 219 -17.79 18.25 4.91
C TYR A 219 -17.04 16.92 4.71
N ASN A 220 -17.71 15.92 4.15
CA ASN A 220 -17.09 14.63 3.83
C ASN A 220 -15.93 14.76 2.84
N GLU A 221 -16.09 15.57 1.78
CA GLU A 221 -15.04 15.81 0.79
C GLU A 221 -13.81 16.48 1.45
N ALA A 222 -14.02 17.47 2.31
CA ALA A 222 -12.93 18.16 3.00
C ALA A 222 -12.19 17.23 3.97
N VAL A 223 -12.90 16.42 4.78
CA VAL A 223 -12.28 15.45 5.69
C VAL A 223 -11.55 14.37 4.93
N LYS A 224 -12.12 13.87 3.83
CA LYS A 224 -11.46 12.87 2.95
C LYS A 224 -10.14 13.39 2.38
N ALA A 225 -10.16 14.59 1.79
CA ALA A 225 -8.96 15.20 1.22
C ALA A 225 -7.87 15.44 2.28
N TRP A 226 -8.27 15.87 3.48
CA TRP A 226 -7.37 16.03 4.61
C TRP A 226 -6.79 14.69 5.08
N CYS A 227 -7.60 13.64 5.17
CA CYS A 227 -7.13 12.29 5.52
C CYS A 227 -6.10 11.78 4.49
N GLU A 228 -6.36 11.98 3.19
CA GLU A 228 -5.43 11.62 2.10
C GLU A 228 -4.10 12.39 2.22
N GLU A 229 -4.15 13.69 2.52
CA GLU A 229 -2.94 14.52 2.72
C GLU A 229 -2.10 14.06 3.91
N LYS A 230 -2.75 13.71 5.02
CA LYS A 230 -2.08 13.33 6.28
C LYS A 230 -1.76 11.83 6.38
N GLY A 231 -2.30 11.00 5.49
CA GLY A 231 -2.17 9.54 5.55
C GLY A 231 -3.03 8.92 6.65
N TYR A 232 -4.16 9.53 7.01
CA TYR A 232 -5.12 8.98 7.95
C TYR A 232 -6.12 8.05 7.25
N SER A 233 -6.62 7.06 7.97
CA SER A 233 -7.58 6.10 7.44
C SER A 233 -8.99 6.69 7.41
N TYR A 234 -9.57 6.76 6.20
CA TYR A 234 -10.92 7.26 5.96
C TYR A 234 -11.81 6.17 5.40
N ILE A 235 -12.98 5.97 5.99
CA ILE A 235 -14.00 5.02 5.54
C ILE A 235 -15.09 5.79 4.80
N ASP A 236 -15.16 5.59 3.48
CA ASP A 236 -16.17 6.19 2.63
C ASP A 236 -17.46 5.35 2.67
N ASN A 237 -18.51 5.90 3.22
CA ASN A 237 -19.81 5.25 3.35
C ASN A 237 -20.77 5.58 2.18
N THR A 238 -20.31 6.27 1.13
CA THR A 238 -21.16 6.72 0.03
C THR A 238 -21.83 5.54 -0.68
N GLN A 239 -21.08 4.47 -0.94
CA GLN A 239 -21.64 3.27 -1.59
C GLN A 239 -22.69 2.60 -0.72
N VAL A 240 -22.46 2.48 0.59
CA VAL A 240 -23.47 1.91 1.53
C VAL A 240 -24.76 2.73 1.51
N PHE A 241 -24.63 4.07 1.49
CA PHE A 241 -25.78 4.94 1.38
C PHE A 241 -26.51 4.75 0.05
N ASP A 242 -25.80 4.74 -1.07
CA ASP A 242 -26.41 4.65 -2.40
C ASP A 242 -27.16 3.33 -2.60
N GLU A 243 -26.64 2.23 -2.08
CA GLU A 243 -27.21 0.90 -2.25
C GLU A 243 -28.31 0.55 -1.23
N HIS A 244 -28.26 1.15 -0.03
CA HIS A 244 -29.11 0.75 1.11
C HIS A 244 -29.86 1.91 1.78
N ASN A 245 -30.06 3.02 1.08
CA ASN A 245 -30.78 4.17 1.64
C ASN A 245 -32.28 3.92 1.87
N ASP A 246 -32.85 2.84 1.37
CA ASP A 246 -34.20 2.35 1.67
C ASP A 246 -34.32 1.81 3.10
N LEU A 247 -33.20 1.45 3.73
CA LEU A 247 -33.11 1.00 5.13
C LEU A 247 -32.96 2.16 6.14
N TYR A 248 -33.15 3.39 5.71
CA TYR A 248 -33.30 4.51 6.65
C TYR A 248 -34.66 4.42 7.36
N ASP A 249 -34.69 4.91 8.59
CA ASP A 249 -35.95 5.08 9.30
C ASP A 249 -36.75 6.26 8.71
N THR A 250 -38.00 6.36 9.08
CA THR A 250 -38.98 7.38 8.58
C THR A 250 -38.58 8.81 8.91
N ASP A 251 -37.63 9.01 9.83
CA ASP A 251 -37.14 10.34 10.19
C ASP A 251 -36.04 10.87 9.24
N GLY A 252 -35.55 10.06 8.36
CA GLY A 252 -34.51 10.38 7.37
C GLY A 252 -33.10 10.54 7.96
N ILE A 253 -32.88 10.09 9.20
CA ILE A 253 -31.62 10.23 9.95
C ILE A 253 -31.12 8.86 10.42
N HIS A 254 -31.98 8.13 11.15
CA HIS A 254 -31.62 6.86 11.78
C HIS A 254 -31.80 5.68 10.83
N PHE A 255 -31.30 4.53 11.26
CA PHE A 255 -31.25 3.34 10.44
C PHE A 255 -32.08 2.20 11.01
N GLN A 256 -32.70 1.43 10.13
CA GLN A 256 -33.31 0.15 10.45
C GLN A 256 -32.23 -0.90 10.75
N LYS A 257 -32.65 -1.99 11.41
CA LYS A 257 -31.74 -3.05 11.88
C LYS A 257 -30.77 -3.57 10.81
N ASP A 258 -31.27 -3.84 9.63
CA ASP A 258 -30.52 -4.51 8.57
C ASP A 258 -29.41 -3.60 7.96
N PHE A 259 -29.53 -2.27 8.10
CA PHE A 259 -28.52 -1.32 7.66
C PHE A 259 -27.15 -1.52 8.35
N TYR A 260 -27.19 -1.91 9.62
CA TYR A 260 -25.96 -2.02 10.43
C TYR A 260 -25.00 -3.09 9.94
N GLU A 261 -25.49 -4.15 9.32
CA GLU A 261 -24.64 -5.18 8.75
C GLU A 261 -23.82 -4.63 7.56
N TYR A 262 -24.44 -3.88 6.67
CA TYR A 262 -23.74 -3.22 5.54
C TYR A 262 -22.73 -2.19 6.02
N TRP A 263 -23.07 -1.40 7.02
CA TRP A 263 -22.14 -0.45 7.63
C TRP A 263 -20.96 -1.18 8.28
N ALA A 264 -21.20 -2.22 9.03
CA ALA A 264 -20.17 -3.04 9.68
C ALA A 264 -19.24 -3.72 8.66
N ILE A 265 -19.78 -4.28 7.57
CA ILE A 265 -18.98 -4.84 6.47
C ILE A 265 -18.08 -3.77 5.87
N ASN A 266 -18.61 -2.58 5.59
CA ASN A 266 -17.79 -1.48 5.05
C ASN A 266 -16.65 -1.08 5.99
N MET A 267 -16.90 -1.00 7.30
CA MET A 267 -15.84 -0.73 8.29
C MET A 267 -14.78 -1.83 8.28
N LEU A 268 -15.16 -3.11 8.32
CA LEU A 268 -14.24 -4.25 8.38
C LEU A 268 -13.38 -4.37 7.14
N THR A 269 -13.95 -4.12 5.95
CA THR A 269 -13.17 -4.17 4.69
C THR A 269 -12.11 -3.09 4.58
N GLU A 270 -12.18 -2.02 5.37
CA GLU A 270 -11.13 -1.00 5.47
C GLU A 270 -10.04 -1.37 6.48
N VAL A 271 -10.36 -2.15 7.52
CA VAL A 271 -9.40 -2.57 8.55
C VAL A 271 -8.35 -3.51 7.99
N ASP A 272 -8.75 -4.44 7.14
CA ASP A 272 -7.86 -5.47 6.59
C ASP A 272 -7.27 -5.11 5.21
N ALA A 273 -7.49 -3.90 4.74
CA ALA A 273 -7.17 -3.46 3.39
C ALA A 273 -5.78 -2.79 3.21
#